data_c4df0f6579d9e9a8288f9dd200d7d52e
#
_entry.id   c4df0f6579d9e9a8288f9dd200d7d52e
#
_cell.length_a   1.000
_cell.length_b   1.000
_cell.length_c   1.000
_cell.angle_alpha   90.00
_cell.angle_beta   90.00
_cell.angle_gamma   90.00
#
_symmetry.space_group_name_H-M   'P 1'
#
loop_
_entity.id
_entity.type
_entity.pdbx_description
1 polymer ?
#
loop_
_entity_poly.entity_id
_entity_poly.type
_entity_poly.pdbx_seq_one_letter_code
_entity_poly.pdbx_strand_id
1 'polypeptide(L)'
;MINGFQRVPHIAFYCLIVEDTRPSDRTYVFTLLQIIGVIGGLFAPLGGLLVHQYGMVTGMRIMYVLAFLFMTFQFVGRHLTTRETEAGIRKRQETRELGLRESMIEYGGAFRDLGAERNLLLIFGVYILFNFQATLKSTYLYLYLADYIHLDSGILSLFPAVSSVIMLLTLWLLMPRIPDQSANRAMMAGFGLSALSNAMLVLYPSASFIWIGLSTILAAVGLMISSPYLEAAVQNAIDDDKRAKVFSMLSVLILVFTAPAGIIGGWAYKLDPRIPLWLVTAAFAASYLLLHLYRRRTVHQHASH
;
A
#
# COMPACT_ATOMS: atom_id res chain seq x y z
N MET A 1 -12.33 7.16 13.46
CA MET A 1 -12.62 8.44 12.80
C MET A 1 -11.36 9.28 12.56
N ILE A 2 -10.50 9.51 13.55
CA ILE A 2 -9.28 10.37 13.43
C ILE A 2 -8.35 9.91 12.29
N ASN A 3 -8.15 8.60 12.08
CA ASN A 3 -7.31 8.06 11.00
C ASN A 3 -7.82 8.38 9.57
N GLY A 4 -9.08 8.75 9.40
CA GLY A 4 -9.62 9.20 8.11
C GLY A 4 -9.00 10.52 7.64
N PHE A 5 -8.68 11.42 8.57
CA PHE A 5 -8.05 12.69 8.25
C PHE A 5 -6.61 12.57 7.73
N GLN A 6 -5.91 11.48 8.06
CA GLN A 6 -4.55 11.24 7.54
C GLN A 6 -4.51 11.04 6.01
N ARG A 7 -5.63 10.68 5.39
CA ARG A 7 -5.70 10.52 3.93
C ARG A 7 -5.61 11.86 3.18
N VAL A 8 -6.07 12.96 3.77
CA VAL A 8 -6.02 14.28 3.13
C VAL A 8 -4.57 14.72 2.86
N PRO A 9 -3.67 14.79 3.87
CA PRO A 9 -2.26 15.10 3.61
C PRO A 9 -1.55 14.04 2.75
N HIS A 10 -2.00 12.78 2.77
CA HIS A 10 -1.44 11.74 1.91
C HIS A 10 -1.77 11.99 0.44
N ILE A 11 -3.02 12.33 0.11
CA ILE A 11 -3.44 12.68 -1.26
C ILE A 11 -2.63 13.87 -1.77
N ALA A 12 -2.57 14.96 -0.98
CA ALA A 12 -1.84 16.17 -1.35
C ALA A 12 -0.35 15.88 -1.59
N PHE A 13 0.27 15.04 -0.73
CA PHE A 13 1.67 14.65 -0.88
C PHE A 13 1.93 13.82 -2.15
N TYR A 14 1.04 12.89 -2.49
CA TYR A 14 1.17 12.09 -3.71
C TYR A 14 0.98 12.94 -4.97
N CYS A 15 0.00 13.85 -4.98
CA CYS A 15 -0.18 14.78 -6.10
C CYS A 15 1.07 15.64 -6.31
N LEU A 16 1.61 16.23 -5.23
CA LEU A 16 2.78 17.08 -5.27
C LEU A 16 4.01 16.35 -5.84
N ILE A 17 4.25 15.10 -5.40
CA ILE A 17 5.38 14.29 -5.92
C ILE A 17 5.18 13.98 -7.40
N VAL A 18 3.97 13.61 -7.82
CA VAL A 18 3.72 13.13 -9.18
C VAL A 18 3.69 14.28 -10.18
N GLU A 19 3.21 15.47 -9.78
CA GLU A 19 3.14 16.66 -10.64
C GLU A 19 4.52 17.11 -11.10
N ASP A 20 5.54 17.03 -10.23
CA ASP A 20 6.92 17.41 -10.55
C ASP A 20 7.75 16.26 -11.16
N THR A 21 7.16 15.05 -11.32
CA THR A 21 7.90 13.86 -11.76
C THR A 21 7.43 13.39 -13.13
N ARG A 22 8.37 13.16 -14.06
CA ARG A 22 8.06 12.56 -15.36
C ARG A 22 7.44 11.18 -15.21
N PRO A 23 6.49 10.77 -16.07
CA PRO A 23 5.86 9.45 -16.01
C PRO A 23 6.85 8.28 -15.98
N SER A 24 7.98 8.39 -16.71
CA SER A 24 9.07 7.39 -16.71
C SER A 24 9.76 7.23 -15.35
N ASP A 25 9.84 8.31 -14.57
CA ASP A 25 10.65 8.35 -13.36
C ASP A 25 9.81 8.03 -12.10
N ARG A 26 8.48 7.95 -12.23
CA ARG A 26 7.55 7.70 -11.12
C ARG A 26 7.84 6.39 -10.39
N THR A 27 8.17 5.32 -11.11
CA THR A 27 8.56 4.04 -10.49
C THR A 27 9.77 4.20 -9.58
N TYR A 28 10.78 4.96 -10.01
CA TYR A 28 11.97 5.24 -9.21
C TYR A 28 11.63 6.03 -7.95
N VAL A 29 10.80 7.07 -8.06
CA VAL A 29 10.36 7.90 -6.93
C VAL A 29 9.57 7.05 -5.92
N PHE A 30 8.63 6.23 -6.38
CA PHE A 30 7.89 5.33 -5.50
C PHE A 30 8.79 4.27 -4.87
N THR A 31 9.82 3.80 -5.56
CA THR A 31 10.85 2.92 -4.99
C THR A 31 11.61 3.60 -3.86
N LEU A 32 12.01 4.87 -4.03
CA LEU A 32 12.67 5.64 -2.95
C LEU A 32 11.75 5.81 -1.73
N LEU A 33 10.47 6.12 -1.94
CA LEU A 33 9.49 6.21 -0.85
C LEU A 33 9.35 4.88 -0.11
N GLN A 34 9.34 3.76 -0.83
CA GLN A 34 9.33 2.42 -0.23
C GLN A 34 10.60 2.16 0.59
N ILE A 35 11.78 2.52 0.08
CA ILE A 35 13.04 2.37 0.82
C ILE A 35 12.96 3.12 2.16
N ILE A 36 12.49 4.37 2.16
CA ILE A 36 12.35 5.17 3.38
C ILE A 36 11.39 4.50 4.37
N GLY A 37 10.24 4.01 3.87
CA GLY A 37 9.25 3.29 4.69
C GLY A 37 9.82 2.00 5.30
N VAL A 38 10.56 1.23 4.50
CA VAL A 38 11.17 -0.03 4.91
C VAL A 38 12.30 0.18 5.92
N ILE A 39 13.11 1.23 5.78
CA ILE A 39 14.12 1.60 6.78
C ILE A 39 13.47 1.82 8.15
N GLY A 40 12.28 2.47 8.19
CA GLY A 40 11.52 2.63 9.42
C GLY A 40 11.22 1.29 10.13
N GLY A 41 10.95 0.23 9.36
CA GLY A 41 10.70 -1.11 9.88
C GLY A 41 11.88 -1.76 10.60
N LEU A 42 13.13 -1.37 10.25
CA LEU A 42 14.33 -1.85 10.94
C LEU A 42 14.40 -1.40 12.40
N PHE A 43 13.74 -0.31 12.74
CA PHE A 43 13.69 0.24 14.10
C PHE A 43 12.58 -0.39 14.97
N ALA A 44 11.71 -1.23 14.40
CA ALA A 44 10.62 -1.88 15.14
C ALA A 44 11.09 -2.66 16.41
N PRO A 45 12.23 -3.41 16.40
CA PRO A 45 12.71 -4.09 17.59
C PRO A 45 13.07 -3.16 18.74
N LEU A 46 13.43 -1.89 18.48
CA LEU A 46 13.69 -0.92 19.54
C LEU A 46 12.45 -0.66 20.39
N GLY A 47 11.27 -0.68 19.77
CA GLY A 47 9.99 -0.61 20.48
C GLY A 47 9.80 -1.80 21.43
N GLY A 48 10.13 -3.00 20.96
CA GLY A 48 10.12 -4.22 21.78
C GLY A 48 11.08 -4.14 22.97
N LEU A 49 12.30 -3.65 22.76
CA LEU A 49 13.30 -3.44 23.81
C LEU A 49 12.83 -2.44 24.87
N LEU A 50 12.21 -1.32 24.45
CA LEU A 50 11.65 -0.33 25.38
C LEU A 50 10.54 -0.92 26.25
N VAL A 51 9.66 -1.73 25.67
CA VAL A 51 8.60 -2.41 26.42
C VAL A 51 9.19 -3.45 27.38
N HIS A 52 10.20 -4.20 26.96
CA HIS A 52 10.88 -5.17 27.82
C HIS A 52 11.60 -4.52 29.00
N GLN A 53 12.27 -3.38 28.77
CA GLN A 53 13.07 -2.72 29.78
C GLN A 53 12.23 -1.90 30.78
N TYR A 54 11.20 -1.20 30.31
CA TYR A 54 10.40 -0.25 31.11
C TYR A 54 8.99 -0.73 31.43
N GLY A 55 8.63 -1.93 30.98
CA GLY A 55 7.28 -2.46 31.07
C GLY A 55 6.35 -1.88 30.00
N MET A 56 5.20 -2.55 29.80
CA MET A 56 4.29 -2.24 28.70
C MET A 56 3.78 -0.79 28.73
N VAL A 57 3.32 -0.31 29.89
CA VAL A 57 2.70 1.04 30.00
C VAL A 57 3.74 2.14 29.79
N THR A 58 4.87 2.07 30.46
CA THR A 58 5.93 3.09 30.36
C THR A 58 6.62 3.06 29.01
N GLY A 59 6.95 1.85 28.49
CA GLY A 59 7.52 1.68 27.17
C GLY A 59 6.63 2.25 26.06
N MET A 60 5.31 1.98 26.12
CA MET A 60 4.34 2.55 25.18
C MET A 60 4.26 4.07 25.26
N ARG A 61 4.28 4.66 26.48
CA ARG A 61 4.29 6.12 26.66
C ARG A 61 5.53 6.75 26.01
N ILE A 62 6.71 6.17 26.21
CA ILE A 62 7.95 6.65 25.58
C ILE A 62 7.81 6.61 24.05
N MET A 63 7.32 5.50 23.48
CA MET A 63 7.13 5.38 22.05
C MET A 63 6.15 6.41 21.50
N TYR A 64 5.03 6.70 22.20
CA TYR A 64 4.09 7.76 21.78
C TYR A 64 4.70 9.16 21.82
N VAL A 65 5.53 9.46 22.82
CA VAL A 65 6.25 10.75 22.89
C VAL A 65 7.23 10.87 21.73
N LEU A 66 8.02 9.83 21.46
CA LEU A 66 8.94 9.81 20.32
C LEU A 66 8.19 9.94 18.99
N ALA A 67 7.09 9.20 18.80
CA ALA A 67 6.25 9.31 17.61
C ALA A 67 5.71 10.74 17.44
N PHE A 68 5.23 11.37 18.52
CA PHE A 68 4.76 12.76 18.49
C PHE A 68 5.87 13.73 18.06
N LEU A 69 7.08 13.60 18.62
CA LEU A 69 8.22 14.45 18.27
C LEU A 69 8.62 14.28 16.81
N PHE A 70 8.76 13.03 16.33
CA PHE A 70 9.12 12.76 14.93
C PHE A 70 8.04 13.21 13.95
N MET A 71 6.77 13.00 14.25
CA MET A 71 5.67 13.50 13.42
C MET A 71 5.64 15.03 13.37
N THR A 72 5.82 15.69 14.52
CA THR A 72 5.88 17.16 14.57
C THR A 72 7.03 17.68 13.73
N PHE A 73 8.23 17.10 13.89
CA PHE A 73 9.39 17.45 13.08
C PHE A 73 9.15 17.25 11.58
N GLN A 74 8.50 16.13 11.21
CA GLN A 74 8.12 15.84 9.83
C GLN A 74 7.16 16.89 9.25
N PHE A 75 6.10 17.27 10.00
CA PHE A 75 5.15 18.27 9.54
C PHE A 75 5.77 19.67 9.43
N VAL A 76 6.54 20.08 10.43
CA VAL A 76 7.26 21.35 10.40
C VAL A 76 8.28 21.37 9.25
N GLY A 77 9.06 20.30 9.09
CA GLY A 77 10.01 20.16 7.99
C GLY A 77 9.34 20.27 6.62
N ARG A 78 8.22 19.57 6.42
CA ARG A 78 7.42 19.69 5.19
C ARG A 78 6.95 21.11 4.96
N HIS A 79 6.39 21.77 5.98
CA HIS A 79 5.90 23.14 5.86
C HIS A 79 7.01 24.12 5.44
N LEU A 80 8.22 23.92 5.93
CA LEU A 80 9.35 24.81 5.61
C LEU A 80 10.02 24.52 4.25
N THR A 81 9.99 23.26 3.80
CA THR A 81 10.72 22.83 2.60
C THR A 81 9.85 22.65 1.36
N THR A 82 8.53 22.43 1.54
CA THR A 82 7.62 22.17 0.42
C THR A 82 7.15 23.47 -0.19
N ARG A 83 7.26 23.58 -1.52
CA ARG A 83 6.67 24.69 -2.30
C ARG A 83 5.48 24.17 -3.08
N GLU A 84 4.51 25.05 -3.33
CA GLU A 84 3.35 24.73 -4.16
C GLU A 84 3.80 24.52 -5.62
N THR A 85 3.23 23.52 -6.31
CA THR A 85 3.50 23.26 -7.71
C THR A 85 2.76 24.28 -8.59
N GLU A 86 3.25 24.52 -9.82
CA GLU A 86 2.55 25.39 -10.80
C GLU A 86 1.14 24.86 -11.10
N ALA A 87 0.98 23.55 -11.20
CA ALA A 87 -0.31 22.90 -11.37
C ALA A 87 -1.25 23.15 -10.17
N GLY A 88 -0.73 23.08 -8.95
CA GLY A 88 -1.45 23.37 -7.71
C GLY A 88 -1.93 24.84 -7.65
N ILE A 89 -1.06 25.79 -8.00
CA ILE A 89 -1.39 27.22 -8.04
C ILE A 89 -2.50 27.48 -9.05
N ARG A 90 -2.37 26.96 -10.28
CA ARG A 90 -3.40 27.09 -11.33
C ARG A 90 -4.75 26.54 -10.89
N LYS A 91 -4.78 25.30 -10.36
CA LYS A 91 -6.00 24.67 -9.88
C LYS A 91 -6.64 25.38 -8.70
N ARG A 92 -5.85 25.94 -7.80
CA ARG A 92 -6.35 26.75 -6.68
C ARG A 92 -7.07 28.02 -7.17
N GLN A 93 -6.58 28.64 -8.24
CA GLN A 93 -7.23 29.80 -8.85
C GLN A 93 -8.56 29.38 -9.51
N GLU A 94 -8.56 28.32 -10.30
CA GLU A 94 -9.77 27.78 -10.96
C GLU A 94 -10.85 27.37 -9.95
N THR A 95 -10.47 26.68 -8.87
CA THR A 95 -11.42 26.18 -7.85
C THR A 95 -11.95 27.29 -6.94
N ARG A 96 -11.24 28.41 -6.80
CA ARG A 96 -11.68 29.52 -5.95
C ARG A 96 -12.99 30.17 -6.42
N GLU A 97 -13.29 30.04 -7.70
CA GLU A 97 -14.50 30.59 -8.33
C GLU A 97 -15.67 29.59 -8.32
N LEU A 98 -15.42 28.31 -8.02
CA LEU A 98 -16.44 27.26 -8.03
C LEU A 98 -17.17 27.18 -6.68
N GLY A 99 -18.50 27.23 -6.72
CA GLY A 99 -19.34 26.96 -5.55
C GLY A 99 -19.32 25.49 -5.14
N LEU A 100 -19.65 25.17 -3.89
CA LEU A 100 -19.71 23.79 -3.38
C LEU A 100 -20.63 22.89 -4.22
N ARG A 101 -21.75 23.44 -4.72
CA ARG A 101 -22.70 22.71 -5.58
C ARG A 101 -22.10 22.35 -6.94
N GLU A 102 -21.38 23.27 -7.55
CA GLU A 102 -20.70 23.07 -8.83
C GLU A 102 -19.59 22.04 -8.70
N SER A 103 -18.82 22.11 -7.61
CA SER A 103 -17.82 21.10 -7.28
C SER A 103 -18.44 19.69 -7.14
N MET A 104 -19.59 19.56 -6.46
CA MET A 104 -20.28 18.26 -6.33
C MET A 104 -20.79 17.71 -7.67
N ILE A 105 -21.32 18.57 -8.55
CA ILE A 105 -21.75 18.18 -9.91
C ILE A 105 -20.55 17.71 -10.73
N GLU A 106 -19.44 18.44 -10.64
CA GLU A 106 -18.20 18.11 -11.32
C GLU A 106 -17.59 16.77 -10.84
N TYR A 107 -17.66 16.47 -9.51
CA TYR A 107 -17.32 15.16 -8.97
C TYR A 107 -18.23 14.05 -9.50
N GLY A 108 -19.53 14.29 -9.60
CA GLY A 108 -20.50 13.35 -10.18
C GLY A 108 -20.22 13.03 -11.65
N GLY A 109 -19.84 14.04 -12.45
CA GLY A 109 -19.39 13.87 -13.84
C GLY A 109 -18.12 13.01 -13.92
N ALA A 110 -17.12 13.32 -13.09
CA ALA A 110 -15.87 12.56 -13.04
C ALA A 110 -16.10 11.08 -12.63
N PHE A 111 -17.07 10.79 -11.75
CA PHE A 111 -17.47 9.41 -11.41
C PHE A 111 -18.03 8.65 -12.62
N ARG A 112 -18.84 9.31 -13.42
CA ARG A 112 -19.43 8.71 -14.64
C ARG A 112 -18.36 8.47 -15.71
N ASP A 113 -17.45 9.41 -15.89
CA ASP A 113 -16.34 9.29 -16.84
C ASP A 113 -15.37 8.16 -16.42
N LEU A 114 -15.09 8.04 -15.12
CA LEU A 114 -14.31 6.95 -14.54
C LEU A 114 -14.95 5.58 -14.83
N GLY A 115 -16.28 5.48 -14.75
CA GLY A 115 -17.04 4.28 -15.09
C GLY A 115 -16.98 3.89 -16.56
N ALA A 116 -16.70 4.84 -17.46
CA ALA A 116 -16.60 4.59 -18.89
C ALA A 116 -15.21 4.02 -19.30
N GLU A 117 -14.16 4.32 -18.56
CA GLU A 117 -12.79 3.88 -18.85
C GLU A 117 -12.45 2.54 -18.18
N ARG A 118 -12.73 1.45 -18.88
CA ARG A 118 -12.51 0.08 -18.36
C ARG A 118 -11.07 -0.20 -17.91
N ASN A 119 -10.06 0.38 -18.55
CA ASN A 119 -8.66 0.18 -18.15
C ASN A 119 -8.35 0.83 -16.81
N LEU A 120 -8.91 2.04 -16.59
CA LEU A 120 -8.79 2.75 -15.33
C LEU A 120 -9.51 2.00 -14.21
N LEU A 121 -10.70 1.46 -14.45
CA LEU A 121 -11.42 0.62 -13.50
C LEU A 121 -10.64 -0.64 -13.10
N LEU A 122 -9.98 -1.31 -14.06
CA LEU A 122 -9.19 -2.51 -13.77
C LEU A 122 -8.02 -2.19 -12.85
N ILE A 123 -7.22 -1.17 -13.15
CA ILE A 123 -6.07 -0.80 -12.32
C ILE A 123 -6.49 -0.28 -10.94
N PHE A 124 -7.61 0.45 -10.84
CA PHE A 124 -8.19 0.88 -9.59
C PHE A 124 -8.71 -0.31 -8.77
N GLY A 125 -9.34 -1.28 -9.41
CA GLY A 125 -9.75 -2.52 -8.77
C GLY A 125 -8.56 -3.28 -8.16
N VAL A 126 -7.44 -3.39 -8.89
CA VAL A 126 -6.19 -3.95 -8.37
C VAL A 126 -5.70 -3.17 -7.15
N TYR A 127 -5.72 -1.84 -7.22
CA TYR A 127 -5.22 -0.98 -6.14
C TYR A 127 -6.12 -1.03 -4.89
N ILE A 128 -7.43 -1.10 -5.07
CA ILE A 128 -8.39 -1.29 -3.96
C ILE A 128 -8.16 -2.64 -3.28
N LEU A 129 -8.04 -3.73 -4.06
CA LEU A 129 -7.76 -5.06 -3.52
C LEU A 129 -6.40 -5.12 -2.82
N PHE A 130 -5.39 -4.42 -3.35
CA PHE A 130 -4.08 -4.29 -2.72
C PHE A 130 -4.16 -3.60 -1.35
N ASN A 131 -4.92 -2.53 -1.22
CA ASN A 131 -5.15 -1.85 0.07
C ASN A 131 -6.01 -2.70 1.03
N PHE A 132 -7.01 -3.40 0.50
CA PHE A 132 -7.86 -4.30 1.29
C PHE A 132 -7.05 -5.44 1.92
N GLN A 133 -6.25 -6.16 1.13
CA GLN A 133 -5.40 -7.24 1.65
C GLN A 133 -4.33 -6.73 2.61
N ALA A 134 -3.75 -5.53 2.34
CA ALA A 134 -2.77 -4.92 3.24
C ALA A 134 -3.38 -4.65 4.63
N THR A 135 -4.63 -4.15 4.67
CA THR A 135 -5.37 -3.89 5.91
C THR A 135 -5.65 -5.19 6.67
N LEU A 136 -6.13 -6.24 5.99
CA LEU A 136 -6.35 -7.54 6.61
C LEU A 136 -5.05 -8.14 7.14
N LYS A 137 -4.00 -8.15 6.32
CA LYS A 137 -2.72 -8.75 6.68
C LYS A 137 -2.06 -8.04 7.85
N SER A 138 -2.05 -6.72 7.87
CA SER A 138 -1.44 -5.94 8.96
C SER A 138 -2.13 -6.17 10.31
N THR A 139 -3.41 -6.51 10.31
CA THR A 139 -4.18 -6.75 11.53
C THR A 139 -4.11 -8.23 11.97
N TYR A 140 -4.37 -9.15 11.04
CA TYR A 140 -4.65 -10.55 11.40
C TYR A 140 -3.46 -11.48 11.27
N LEU A 141 -2.38 -11.12 10.53
CA LEU A 141 -1.20 -11.98 10.42
C LEU A 141 -0.52 -12.18 11.78
N TYR A 142 -0.30 -11.10 12.53
CA TYR A 142 0.34 -11.19 13.84
C TYR A 142 -0.52 -11.90 14.87
N LEU A 143 -1.83 -11.69 14.86
CA LEU A 143 -2.77 -12.44 15.69
C LEU A 143 -2.75 -13.93 15.34
N TYR A 144 -2.75 -14.28 14.07
CA TYR A 144 -2.66 -15.66 13.61
C TYR A 144 -1.36 -16.33 14.07
N LEU A 145 -0.23 -15.64 13.96
CA LEU A 145 1.07 -16.17 14.39
C LEU A 145 1.18 -16.30 15.91
N ALA A 146 0.59 -15.37 16.67
CA ALA A 146 0.60 -15.38 18.13
C ALA A 146 -0.38 -16.41 18.70
N ASP A 147 -1.65 -16.32 18.32
CA ASP A 147 -2.74 -17.03 18.97
C ASP A 147 -2.96 -18.44 18.41
N TYR A 148 -2.74 -18.62 17.10
CA TYR A 148 -2.99 -19.92 16.43
C TYR A 148 -1.73 -20.76 16.25
N ILE A 149 -0.61 -20.13 15.88
CA ILE A 149 0.68 -20.83 15.71
C ILE A 149 1.45 -20.88 17.05
N HIS A 150 1.06 -20.07 18.05
CA HIS A 150 1.70 -19.95 19.37
C HIS A 150 3.17 -19.55 19.31
N LEU A 151 3.52 -18.60 18.41
CA LEU A 151 4.87 -18.07 18.36
C LEU A 151 5.14 -17.14 19.53
N ASP A 152 6.36 -17.24 20.06
CA ASP A 152 6.82 -16.36 21.14
C ASP A 152 6.81 -14.89 20.72
N SER A 153 6.42 -14.01 21.66
CA SER A 153 6.30 -12.56 21.42
C SER A 153 7.64 -11.91 21.05
N GLY A 154 8.75 -12.43 21.58
CA GLY A 154 10.10 -11.98 21.24
C GLY A 154 10.42 -12.22 19.76
N ILE A 155 10.06 -13.40 19.25
CA ILE A 155 10.23 -13.76 17.84
C ILE A 155 9.33 -12.89 16.97
N LEU A 156 8.06 -12.69 17.35
CA LEU A 156 7.11 -11.85 16.62
C LEU A 156 7.61 -10.41 16.46
N SER A 157 8.29 -9.86 17.47
CA SER A 157 8.85 -8.50 17.41
C SER A 157 9.99 -8.34 16.40
N LEU A 158 10.67 -9.43 16.02
CA LEU A 158 11.74 -9.43 15.02
C LEU A 158 11.23 -9.50 13.58
N PHE A 159 9.99 -9.96 13.36
CA PHE A 159 9.44 -10.11 12.00
C PHE A 159 9.48 -8.85 11.16
N PRO A 160 9.08 -7.66 11.66
CA PRO A 160 9.16 -6.44 10.87
C PRO A 160 10.59 -6.11 10.43
N ALA A 161 11.58 -6.30 11.31
CA ALA A 161 12.97 -6.03 10.97
C ALA A 161 13.52 -7.02 9.95
N VAL A 162 13.27 -8.32 10.12
CA VAL A 162 13.66 -9.35 9.15
C VAL A 162 13.00 -9.09 7.80
N SER A 163 11.71 -8.82 7.78
CA SER A 163 10.99 -8.45 6.55
C SER A 163 11.61 -7.22 5.89
N SER A 164 11.97 -6.20 6.67
CA SER A 164 12.59 -4.97 6.16
C SER A 164 13.95 -5.23 5.53
N VAL A 165 14.79 -6.07 6.14
CA VAL A 165 16.08 -6.48 5.54
C VAL A 165 15.84 -7.15 4.18
N ILE A 166 14.92 -8.10 4.11
CA ILE A 166 14.59 -8.81 2.87
C ILE A 166 14.05 -7.84 1.82
N MET A 167 13.18 -6.91 2.23
CA MET A 167 12.63 -5.87 1.35
C MET A 167 13.72 -4.97 0.79
N LEU A 168 14.68 -4.50 1.61
CA LEU A 168 15.81 -3.68 1.17
C LEU A 168 16.72 -4.46 0.20
N LEU A 169 17.03 -5.72 0.52
CA LEU A 169 17.79 -6.58 -0.38
C LEU A 169 17.07 -6.77 -1.73
N THR A 170 15.75 -6.93 -1.71
CA THR A 170 14.93 -7.04 -2.93
C THR A 170 15.00 -5.76 -3.75
N LEU A 171 14.85 -4.59 -3.13
CA LEU A 171 14.94 -3.30 -3.80
C LEU A 171 16.33 -3.04 -4.37
N TRP A 172 17.38 -3.45 -3.67
CA TRP A 172 18.76 -3.24 -4.12
C TRP A 172 19.21 -4.25 -5.18
N LEU A 173 18.85 -5.53 -5.03
CA LEU A 173 19.33 -6.61 -5.90
C LEU A 173 18.41 -6.88 -7.09
N LEU A 174 17.10 -6.89 -6.89
CA LEU A 174 16.13 -7.32 -7.91
C LEU A 174 15.57 -6.14 -8.69
N MET A 175 15.22 -5.04 -8.03
CA MET A 175 14.54 -3.92 -8.68
C MET A 175 15.34 -3.33 -9.86
N PRO A 176 16.68 -3.09 -9.77
CA PRO A 176 17.45 -2.54 -10.88
C PRO A 176 17.56 -3.48 -12.08
N ARG A 177 17.28 -4.78 -11.89
CA ARG A 177 17.34 -5.80 -12.94
C ARG A 177 16.04 -5.98 -13.71
N ILE A 178 14.95 -5.37 -13.23
CA ILE A 178 13.63 -5.46 -13.86
C ILE A 178 13.48 -4.29 -14.83
N PRO A 179 13.44 -4.52 -16.15
CA PRO A 179 13.24 -3.45 -17.12
C PRO A 179 11.80 -2.91 -17.02
N ASP A 180 11.62 -1.61 -17.24
CA ASP A 180 10.32 -0.92 -17.15
C ASP A 180 9.26 -1.53 -18.06
N GLN A 181 9.65 -2.04 -19.23
CA GLN A 181 8.76 -2.76 -20.15
C GLN A 181 8.15 -4.03 -19.53
N SER A 182 8.74 -4.55 -18.45
CA SER A 182 8.29 -5.73 -17.72
C SER A 182 7.46 -5.42 -16.49
N ALA A 183 7.11 -4.16 -16.21
CA ALA A 183 6.37 -3.72 -15.03
C ALA A 183 5.12 -4.58 -14.74
N ASN A 184 4.27 -4.81 -15.76
CA ASN A 184 3.07 -5.63 -15.60
C ASN A 184 3.39 -7.09 -15.23
N ARG A 185 4.48 -7.66 -15.78
CA ARG A 185 4.92 -9.02 -15.43
C ARG A 185 5.49 -9.06 -14.01
N ALA A 186 6.24 -8.04 -13.62
CA ALA A 186 6.79 -7.89 -12.29
C ALA A 186 5.67 -7.80 -11.24
N MET A 187 4.66 -6.96 -11.47
CA MET A 187 3.48 -6.88 -10.58
C MET A 187 2.76 -8.23 -10.46
N MET A 188 2.53 -8.93 -11.59
CA MET A 188 1.90 -10.26 -11.57
C MET A 188 2.73 -11.27 -10.78
N ALA A 189 4.05 -11.32 -11.00
CA ALA A 189 4.95 -12.19 -10.24
C ALA A 189 4.92 -11.85 -8.75
N GLY A 190 4.94 -10.57 -8.40
CA GLY A 190 4.86 -10.11 -7.01
C GLY A 190 3.55 -10.52 -6.32
N PHE A 191 2.41 -10.37 -7.00
CA PHE A 191 1.12 -10.83 -6.47
C PHE A 191 1.04 -12.35 -6.35
N GLY A 192 1.60 -13.09 -7.32
CA GLY A 192 1.69 -14.55 -7.25
C GLY A 192 2.53 -15.03 -6.06
N LEU A 193 3.72 -14.44 -5.84
CA LEU A 193 4.57 -14.73 -4.69
C LEU A 193 3.88 -14.41 -3.36
N SER A 194 3.18 -13.29 -3.29
CA SER A 194 2.43 -12.88 -2.10
C SER A 194 1.24 -13.81 -1.82
N ALA A 195 0.52 -14.24 -2.85
CA ALA A 195 -0.55 -15.23 -2.72
C ALA A 195 0.00 -16.57 -2.23
N LEU A 196 1.10 -17.05 -2.84
CA LEU A 196 1.76 -18.28 -2.44
C LEU A 196 2.24 -18.24 -0.99
N SER A 197 2.86 -17.13 -0.57
CA SER A 197 3.29 -16.92 0.82
C SER A 197 2.14 -17.11 1.81
N ASN A 198 1.02 -16.45 1.59
CA ASN A 198 -0.12 -16.56 2.50
C ASN A 198 -0.79 -17.93 2.44
N ALA A 199 -0.91 -18.53 1.24
CA ALA A 199 -1.42 -19.88 1.08
C ALA A 199 -0.55 -20.92 1.84
N MET A 200 0.76 -20.79 1.79
CA MET A 200 1.68 -21.65 2.55
C MET A 200 1.41 -21.63 4.05
N LEU A 201 1.21 -20.44 4.63
CA LEU A 201 0.93 -20.31 6.07
C LEU A 201 -0.40 -20.96 6.47
N VAL A 202 -1.39 -20.91 5.59
CA VAL A 202 -2.74 -21.43 5.87
C VAL A 202 -2.84 -22.94 5.62
N LEU A 203 -2.25 -23.43 4.53
CA LEU A 203 -2.29 -24.85 4.16
C LEU A 203 -1.46 -25.72 5.11
N TYR A 204 -0.36 -25.19 5.62
CA TYR A 204 0.52 -25.89 6.54
C TYR A 204 0.84 -25.04 7.77
N PRO A 205 -0.10 -24.95 8.72
CA PRO A 205 0.09 -24.19 9.94
C PRO A 205 1.11 -24.91 10.86
N SER A 206 2.36 -24.50 10.74
CA SER A 206 3.46 -25.09 11.51
C SER A 206 4.28 -23.99 12.18
N ALA A 207 4.67 -24.21 13.41
CA ALA A 207 5.63 -23.37 14.15
C ALA A 207 7.09 -23.52 13.65
N SER A 208 7.30 -24.21 12.52
CA SER A 208 8.62 -24.34 11.92
C SER A 208 9.16 -23.01 11.44
N PHE A 209 10.28 -22.57 12.01
CA PHE A 209 10.97 -21.33 11.63
C PHE A 209 11.35 -21.28 10.15
N ILE A 210 11.71 -22.43 9.56
CA ILE A 210 12.05 -22.51 8.12
C ILE A 210 10.83 -22.18 7.29
N TRP A 211 9.67 -22.72 7.63
CA TRP A 211 8.43 -22.54 6.88
C TRP A 211 7.90 -21.11 6.95
N ILE A 212 7.88 -20.57 8.17
CA ILE A 212 7.48 -19.19 8.42
C ILE A 212 8.49 -18.22 7.77
N GLY A 213 9.79 -18.49 7.91
CA GLY A 213 10.84 -17.71 7.27
C GLY A 213 10.71 -17.67 5.75
N LEU A 214 10.48 -18.83 5.11
CA LEU A 214 10.27 -18.91 3.67
C LEU A 214 9.03 -18.12 3.23
N SER A 215 7.92 -18.26 3.95
CA SER A 215 6.72 -17.46 3.71
C SER A 215 7.00 -15.96 3.84
N THR A 216 7.73 -15.54 4.86
CA THR A 216 8.11 -14.13 5.07
C THR A 216 8.98 -13.60 3.92
N ILE A 217 9.94 -14.39 3.45
CA ILE A 217 10.77 -14.06 2.28
C ILE A 217 9.89 -13.85 1.04
N LEU A 218 9.03 -14.82 0.73
CA LEU A 218 8.13 -14.73 -0.43
C LEU A 218 7.20 -13.51 -0.34
N ALA A 219 6.65 -13.22 0.85
CA ALA A 219 5.81 -12.06 1.07
C ALA A 219 6.56 -10.74 0.85
N ALA A 220 7.76 -10.62 1.43
CA ALA A 220 8.57 -9.41 1.34
C ALA A 220 9.04 -9.15 -0.10
N VAL A 221 9.54 -10.18 -0.78
CA VAL A 221 9.94 -10.10 -2.20
C VAL A 221 8.74 -9.76 -3.08
N GLY A 222 7.61 -10.46 -2.89
CA GLY A 222 6.39 -10.22 -3.66
C GLY A 222 5.87 -8.80 -3.54
N LEU A 223 5.84 -8.28 -2.30
CA LEU A 223 5.39 -6.91 -2.03
C LEU A 223 6.31 -5.87 -2.69
N MET A 224 7.64 -6.03 -2.55
CA MET A 224 8.60 -5.05 -3.08
C MET A 224 8.69 -5.05 -4.60
N ILE A 225 8.48 -6.19 -5.26
CA ILE A 225 8.42 -6.25 -6.71
C ILE A 225 7.11 -5.65 -7.24
N SER A 226 6.00 -5.75 -6.51
CA SER A 226 4.70 -5.29 -7.02
C SER A 226 4.36 -3.84 -6.66
N SER A 227 4.67 -3.40 -5.43
CA SER A 227 4.16 -2.15 -4.88
C SER A 227 4.62 -0.89 -5.65
N PRO A 228 5.91 -0.64 -5.95
CA PRO A 228 6.32 0.57 -6.64
C PRO A 228 5.75 0.68 -8.06
N TYR A 229 5.69 -0.45 -8.77
CA TYR A 229 5.10 -0.48 -10.12
C TYR A 229 3.59 -0.25 -10.08
N LEU A 230 2.88 -0.79 -9.08
CA LEU A 230 1.45 -0.58 -8.92
C LEU A 230 1.15 0.90 -8.62
N GLU A 231 1.90 1.52 -7.71
CA GLU A 231 1.76 2.94 -7.40
C GLU A 231 2.00 3.81 -8.65
N ALA A 232 3.08 3.55 -9.38
CA ALA A 232 3.39 4.25 -10.62
C ALA A 232 2.30 4.01 -11.68
N ALA A 233 1.82 2.78 -11.85
CA ALA A 233 0.78 2.44 -12.82
C ALA A 233 -0.54 3.14 -12.53
N VAL A 234 -0.96 3.22 -11.27
CA VAL A 234 -2.15 3.96 -10.85
C VAL A 234 -2.01 5.45 -11.18
N GLN A 235 -0.87 6.06 -10.86
CA GLN A 235 -0.63 7.47 -11.13
C GLN A 235 -0.52 7.78 -12.63
N ASN A 236 0.07 6.87 -13.41
CA ASN A 236 0.17 7.01 -14.87
C ASN A 236 -1.15 6.78 -15.59
N ALA A 237 -2.09 6.04 -14.99
CA ALA A 237 -3.41 5.82 -15.55
C ALA A 237 -4.34 7.04 -15.40
N ILE A 238 -3.98 8.01 -14.55
CA ILE A 238 -4.79 9.21 -14.29
C ILE A 238 -4.25 10.37 -15.11
N ASP A 239 -5.13 11.02 -15.86
CA ASP A 239 -4.82 12.22 -16.62
C ASP A 239 -4.37 13.37 -15.70
N ASP A 240 -3.34 14.09 -16.10
CA ASP A 240 -2.70 15.15 -15.30
C ASP A 240 -3.69 16.26 -14.90
N ASP A 241 -4.59 16.66 -15.81
CA ASP A 241 -5.57 17.69 -15.55
C ASP A 241 -6.65 17.30 -14.52
N LYS A 242 -6.96 16.00 -14.41
CA LYS A 242 -7.99 15.48 -13.52
C LYS A 242 -7.40 14.74 -12.29
N ARG A 243 -6.06 14.71 -12.15
CA ARG A 243 -5.35 13.84 -11.19
C ARG A 243 -5.84 13.99 -9.75
N ALA A 244 -5.85 15.21 -9.22
CA ALA A 244 -6.24 15.45 -7.82
C ALA A 244 -7.67 14.96 -7.53
N LYS A 245 -8.59 15.21 -8.47
CA LYS A 245 -10.00 14.81 -8.37
C LYS A 245 -10.15 13.30 -8.42
N VAL A 246 -9.58 12.65 -9.45
CA VAL A 246 -9.67 11.20 -9.65
C VAL A 246 -8.97 10.45 -8.52
N PHE A 247 -7.81 10.93 -8.05
CA PHE A 247 -7.10 10.31 -6.94
C PHE A 247 -7.85 10.49 -5.60
N SER A 248 -8.52 11.62 -5.40
CA SER A 248 -9.41 11.81 -4.23
C SER A 248 -10.57 10.82 -4.26
N MET A 249 -11.20 10.61 -5.42
CA MET A 249 -12.27 9.62 -5.59
C MET A 249 -11.76 8.19 -5.34
N LEU A 250 -10.60 7.82 -5.89
CA LEU A 250 -9.96 6.53 -5.62
C LEU A 250 -9.72 6.34 -4.12
N SER A 251 -9.27 7.39 -3.41
CA SER A 251 -9.03 7.34 -1.97
C SER A 251 -10.32 7.12 -1.17
N VAL A 252 -11.43 7.72 -1.60
CA VAL A 252 -12.76 7.46 -1.01
C VAL A 252 -13.18 6.01 -1.27
N LEU A 253 -13.03 5.51 -2.50
CA LEU A 253 -13.34 4.11 -2.83
C LEU A 253 -12.49 3.15 -1.98
N ILE A 254 -11.18 3.39 -1.86
CA ILE A 254 -10.33 2.60 -0.99
C ILE A 254 -10.88 2.59 0.44
N LEU A 255 -11.24 3.76 0.99
CA LEU A 255 -11.79 3.85 2.34
C LEU A 255 -13.08 3.03 2.49
N VAL A 256 -14.00 3.16 1.54
CA VAL A 256 -15.28 2.42 1.54
C VAL A 256 -15.05 0.90 1.50
N PHE A 257 -14.12 0.42 0.69
CA PHE A 257 -13.85 -1.01 0.57
C PHE A 257 -12.91 -1.56 1.65
N THR A 258 -12.02 -0.73 2.22
CA THR A 258 -11.09 -1.18 3.27
C THR A 258 -11.65 -1.02 4.69
N ALA A 259 -12.56 -0.07 4.93
CA ALA A 259 -13.16 0.09 6.25
C ALA A 259 -13.90 -1.17 6.76
N PRO A 260 -14.67 -1.89 5.91
CA PRO A 260 -15.28 -3.15 6.32
C PRO A 260 -14.28 -4.30 6.53
N ALA A 261 -13.06 -4.20 5.98
CA ALA A 261 -12.06 -5.27 6.06
C ALA A 261 -11.75 -5.67 7.52
N GLY A 262 -11.66 -4.69 8.43
CA GLY A 262 -11.46 -4.94 9.85
C GLY A 262 -12.62 -5.72 10.48
N ILE A 263 -13.85 -5.37 10.15
CA ILE A 263 -15.07 -6.03 10.66
C ILE A 263 -15.20 -7.44 10.07
N ILE A 264 -15.05 -7.56 8.75
CA ILE A 264 -15.09 -8.83 8.01
C ILE A 264 -14.00 -9.76 8.53
N GLY A 265 -12.76 -9.23 8.67
CA GLY A 265 -11.62 -9.99 9.19
C GLY A 265 -11.85 -10.45 10.64
N GLY A 266 -12.44 -9.61 11.50
CA GLY A 266 -12.77 -9.98 12.89
C GLY A 266 -13.84 -11.06 12.99
N TRP A 267 -14.86 -11.01 12.16
CA TRP A 267 -15.87 -12.07 12.06
C TRP A 267 -15.26 -13.37 11.53
N ALA A 268 -14.49 -13.26 10.45
CA ALA A 268 -13.80 -14.38 9.85
C ALA A 268 -12.84 -15.06 10.84
N TYR A 269 -12.07 -14.28 11.60
CA TYR A 269 -11.14 -14.77 12.60
C TYR A 269 -11.81 -15.51 13.75
N LYS A 270 -13.00 -15.06 14.18
CA LYS A 270 -13.80 -15.76 15.20
C LYS A 270 -14.32 -17.11 14.75
N LEU A 271 -14.57 -17.29 13.44
CA LEU A 271 -14.99 -18.57 12.87
C LEU A 271 -13.80 -19.53 12.72
N ASP A 272 -12.72 -19.07 12.12
CA ASP A 272 -11.45 -19.80 12.01
C ASP A 272 -10.34 -18.77 11.80
N PRO A 273 -9.26 -18.78 12.63
CA PRO A 273 -8.11 -17.86 12.50
C PRO A 273 -7.43 -17.87 11.13
N ARG A 274 -7.65 -18.90 10.32
CA ARG A 274 -7.09 -19.02 8.96
C ARG A 274 -7.88 -18.25 7.90
N ILE A 275 -9.18 -17.99 8.13
CA ILE A 275 -10.05 -17.37 7.11
C ILE A 275 -9.55 -15.98 6.68
N PRO A 276 -9.10 -15.06 7.57
CA PRO A 276 -8.57 -13.78 7.13
C PRO A 276 -7.39 -13.90 6.16
N LEU A 277 -6.51 -14.88 6.37
CA LEU A 277 -5.37 -15.12 5.46
C LEU A 277 -5.81 -15.75 4.13
N TRP A 278 -6.88 -16.56 4.13
CA TRP A 278 -7.53 -17.03 2.89
C TRP A 278 -8.12 -15.86 2.10
N LEU A 279 -8.74 -14.90 2.78
CA LEU A 279 -9.25 -13.67 2.14
C LEU A 279 -8.11 -12.85 1.53
N VAL A 280 -6.97 -12.74 2.23
CA VAL A 280 -5.75 -12.11 1.68
C VAL A 280 -5.26 -12.84 0.45
N THR A 281 -5.19 -14.17 0.49
CA THR A 281 -4.78 -15.00 -0.65
C THR A 281 -5.72 -14.81 -1.84
N ALA A 282 -7.02 -14.82 -1.60
CA ALA A 282 -8.05 -14.59 -2.62
C ALA A 282 -7.95 -13.18 -3.23
N ALA A 283 -7.69 -12.15 -2.41
CA ALA A 283 -7.50 -10.78 -2.89
C ALA A 283 -6.26 -10.65 -3.80
N PHE A 284 -5.14 -11.31 -3.46
CA PHE A 284 -3.97 -11.35 -4.34
C PHE A 284 -4.24 -12.11 -5.64
N ALA A 285 -4.94 -13.24 -5.58
CA ALA A 285 -5.33 -14.00 -6.77
C ALA A 285 -6.26 -13.18 -7.68
N ALA A 286 -7.24 -12.47 -7.09
CA ALA A 286 -8.11 -11.57 -7.83
C ALA A 286 -7.33 -10.41 -8.46
N SER A 287 -6.39 -9.80 -7.72
CA SER A 287 -5.50 -8.76 -8.25
C SER A 287 -4.67 -9.26 -9.43
N TYR A 288 -4.13 -10.48 -9.34
CA TYR A 288 -3.41 -11.12 -10.44
C TYR A 288 -4.29 -11.28 -11.69
N LEU A 289 -5.54 -11.74 -11.52
CA LEU A 289 -6.49 -11.92 -12.62
C LEU A 289 -6.88 -10.58 -13.26
N LEU A 290 -7.20 -9.56 -12.46
CA LEU A 290 -7.53 -8.23 -12.96
C LEU A 290 -6.36 -7.62 -13.73
N LEU A 291 -5.14 -7.77 -13.23
CA LEU A 291 -3.94 -7.27 -13.90
C LEU A 291 -3.66 -8.04 -15.21
N HIS A 292 -3.95 -9.35 -15.23
CA HIS A 292 -3.87 -10.13 -16.48
C HIS A 292 -4.85 -9.63 -17.53
N LEU A 293 -6.09 -9.30 -17.12
CA LEU A 293 -7.10 -8.71 -18.02
C LEU A 293 -6.69 -7.32 -18.51
N TYR A 294 -6.16 -6.49 -17.61
CA TYR A 294 -5.63 -5.16 -17.95
C TYR A 294 -4.53 -5.26 -19.02
N ARG A 295 -3.54 -6.15 -18.80
CA ARG A 295 -2.44 -6.35 -19.73
C ARG A 295 -2.90 -6.83 -21.12
N ARG A 296 -3.85 -7.77 -21.19
CA ARG A 296 -4.39 -8.24 -22.49
C ARG A 296 -4.98 -7.10 -23.29
N ARG A 297 -5.67 -6.15 -22.65
CA ARG A 297 -6.32 -5.02 -23.32
C ARG A 297 -5.33 -3.97 -23.81
N THR A 298 -4.32 -3.63 -22.99
CA THR A 298 -3.30 -2.65 -23.40
C THR A 298 -2.47 -3.13 -24.58
N VAL A 299 -2.16 -4.42 -24.67
CA VAL A 299 -1.46 -5.00 -25.81
C VAL A 299 -2.33 -4.94 -27.08
N HIS A 300 -3.62 -5.20 -27.01
CA HIS A 300 -4.51 -5.11 -28.17
C HIS A 300 -4.70 -3.67 -28.68
N GLN A 301 -4.71 -2.67 -27.80
CA GLN A 301 -4.81 -1.27 -28.23
C GLN A 301 -3.56 -0.78 -28.97
N HIS A 302 -2.35 -1.22 -28.58
CA HIS A 302 -1.11 -0.89 -29.28
C HIS A 302 -0.92 -1.67 -30.61
N ALA A 303 -1.61 -2.78 -30.80
CA ALA A 303 -1.56 -3.54 -32.06
C ALA A 303 -2.56 -3.07 -33.11
N SER A 304 -3.51 -2.20 -32.74
CA SER A 304 -4.56 -1.64 -33.61
C SER A 304 -4.27 -0.20 -34.09
N HIS A 305 -3.16 0.37 -33.67
CA HIS A 305 -2.58 1.63 -34.15
C HIS A 305 -1.24 1.38 -34.83
#